data_a41d6c5f98b2e3d045215bae8fb28b1f
#
_entry.id   a41d6c5f98b2e3d045215bae8fb28b1f
#
_cell.length_a   1.000
_cell.length_b   1.000
_cell.length_c   1.000
_cell.angle_alpha   90.00
_cell.angle_beta   90.00
_cell.angle_gamma   90.00
#
_symmetry.space_group_name_H-M   'P 1'
#
loop_
_entity.id
_entity.type
_entity.pdbx_description
1 polymer ?
#
loop_
_entity_poly.entity_id
_entity_poly.type
_entity_poly.pdbx_seq_one_letter_code
_entity_poly.pdbx_strand_id
1 'polypeptide(L)'
;MNNDLLPLRGSPGSPYTRKMLGVLRYRRIPYRFLQAEDPALPKPKVGLIPVFYFNNEQGEVTAEVDSTPIVRRLEDEYPGRSVIPEDPAIAFINYLLEDYGDEWLTKAMFHYRWYYQDDIEMAGSVLPHYADVSQTDELMGQMKQVFSDRQISRLYVVGSNDTTAPVIENSYKRFLDCLNEHLKQYPFLMGNRPGSADFACFGQLTQLTQFDPTPAK
;
A
#
# COMPACT_ATOMS: atom_id res chain seq x y z
N MET A 1 -20.41 19.64 9.21
CA MET A 1 -19.16 18.92 8.92
C MET A 1 -18.91 19.08 7.44
N ASN A 2 -17.72 19.51 7.01
CA ASN A 2 -17.42 19.70 5.60
C ASN A 2 -17.65 18.38 4.85
N ASN A 3 -18.67 18.35 4.03
CA ASN A 3 -19.09 17.19 3.23
C ASN A 3 -18.15 16.90 2.04
N ASP A 4 -17.05 17.65 1.91
CA ASP A 4 -16.17 17.64 0.72
C ASP A 4 -14.92 16.77 0.89
N LEU A 5 -14.73 16.13 2.05
CA LEU A 5 -13.55 15.29 2.31
C LEU A 5 -13.87 13.83 2.05
N LEU A 6 -13.16 13.21 1.11
CA LEU A 6 -13.27 11.78 0.82
C LEU A 6 -12.77 10.96 2.03
N PRO A 7 -13.64 10.20 2.73
CA PRO A 7 -13.18 9.39 3.85
C PRO A 7 -12.42 8.16 3.36
N LEU A 8 -11.30 7.88 4.01
CA LEU A 8 -10.50 6.69 3.73
C LEU A 8 -9.97 6.12 5.03
N ARG A 9 -10.21 4.84 5.26
CA ARG A 9 -9.66 4.09 6.38
C ARG A 9 -8.47 3.26 5.94
N GLY A 10 -7.39 3.30 6.71
CA GLY A 10 -6.19 2.55 6.41
C GLY A 10 -5.19 2.55 7.55
N SER A 11 -4.00 2.02 7.29
CA SER A 11 -2.89 1.99 8.24
C SER A 11 -1.60 2.46 7.58
N PRO A 12 -0.77 3.28 8.24
CA PRO A 12 0.54 3.69 7.70
C PRO A 12 1.49 2.53 7.39
N GLY A 13 1.30 1.38 8.03
CA GLY A 13 2.06 0.16 7.77
C GLY A 13 1.57 -0.67 6.59
N SER A 14 0.48 -0.24 5.91
CA SER A 14 0.00 -0.88 4.70
C SER A 14 0.58 -0.21 3.45
N PRO A 15 1.24 -0.94 2.56
CA PRO A 15 1.76 -0.40 1.31
C PRO A 15 0.66 0.19 0.42
N TYR A 16 -0.50 -0.46 0.35
CA TYR A 16 -1.64 0.02 -0.44
C TYR A 16 -2.26 1.30 0.15
N THR A 17 -2.28 1.45 1.49
CA THR A 17 -2.64 2.72 2.12
C THR A 17 -1.65 3.82 1.72
N ARG A 18 -0.34 3.54 1.74
CA ARG A 18 0.70 4.48 1.30
C ARG A 18 0.55 4.86 -0.16
N LYS A 19 0.32 3.88 -1.06
CA LYS A 19 -0.01 4.11 -2.48
C LYS A 19 -1.13 5.13 -2.60
N MET A 20 -2.28 4.87 -1.98
CA MET A 20 -3.46 5.69 -2.14
C MET A 20 -3.34 7.08 -1.49
N LEU A 21 -2.68 7.19 -0.34
CA LEU A 21 -2.36 8.50 0.23
C LEU A 21 -1.43 9.32 -0.68
N GLY A 22 -0.49 8.67 -1.36
CA GLY A 22 0.37 9.29 -2.37
C GLY A 22 -0.44 9.85 -3.55
N VAL A 23 -1.33 9.03 -4.11
CA VAL A 23 -2.24 9.42 -5.21
C VAL A 23 -3.11 10.62 -4.80
N LEU A 24 -3.80 10.55 -3.66
CA LEU A 24 -4.68 11.63 -3.19
C LEU A 24 -3.92 12.95 -3.01
N ARG A 25 -2.73 12.91 -2.39
CA ARG A 25 -1.89 14.09 -2.19
C ARG A 25 -1.37 14.68 -3.49
N TYR A 26 -0.88 13.85 -4.40
CA TYR A 26 -0.42 14.31 -5.70
C TYR A 26 -1.55 14.94 -6.51
N ARG A 27 -2.72 14.32 -6.54
CA ARG A 27 -3.90 14.80 -7.25
C ARG A 27 -4.60 15.96 -6.54
N ARG A 28 -4.20 16.27 -5.30
CA ARG A 28 -4.81 17.30 -4.44
C ARG A 28 -6.29 17.03 -4.15
N ILE A 29 -6.65 15.76 -4.02
CA ILE A 29 -8.00 15.35 -3.63
C ILE A 29 -8.11 15.50 -2.11
N PRO A 30 -9.05 16.30 -1.60
CA PRO A 30 -9.27 16.44 -0.16
C PRO A 30 -9.77 15.14 0.44
N TYR A 31 -9.18 14.71 1.55
CA TYR A 31 -9.56 13.44 2.19
C TYR A 31 -9.52 13.52 3.72
N ARG A 32 -10.28 12.63 4.37
CA ARG A 32 -10.23 12.38 5.81
C ARG A 32 -9.66 11.00 6.07
N PHE A 33 -8.48 10.93 6.67
CA PHE A 33 -7.82 9.68 6.99
C PHE A 33 -8.29 9.14 8.35
N LEU A 34 -8.76 7.89 8.36
CA LEU A 34 -9.24 7.15 9.54
C LEU A 34 -8.29 5.98 9.78
N GLN A 35 -7.71 5.89 10.98
CA GLN A 35 -6.87 4.77 11.37
C GLN A 35 -7.67 3.64 12.04
N ALA A 36 -8.76 3.99 12.72
CA ALA A 36 -9.70 3.05 13.34
C ALA A 36 -11.00 2.92 12.56
N GLU A 37 -11.78 1.88 12.86
CA GLU A 37 -13.14 1.73 12.34
C GLU A 37 -14.04 2.83 12.91
N ASP A 38 -14.84 3.43 12.04
CA ASP A 38 -15.92 4.36 12.43
C ASP A 38 -17.24 3.57 12.36
N PRO A 39 -17.93 3.37 13.50
CA PRO A 39 -19.19 2.61 13.52
C PRO A 39 -20.31 3.20 12.66
N ALA A 40 -20.21 4.49 12.31
CA ALA A 40 -21.17 5.16 11.43
C ALA A 40 -20.95 4.87 9.94
N LEU A 41 -19.83 4.23 9.58
CA LEU A 41 -19.50 3.90 8.20
C LEU A 41 -19.73 2.41 7.90
N PRO A 42 -20.16 2.07 6.67
CA PRO A 42 -20.40 0.68 6.28
C PRO A 42 -19.11 -0.13 6.30
N LYS A 43 -19.24 -1.43 6.58
CA LYS A 43 -18.10 -2.36 6.49
C LYS A 43 -17.90 -2.81 5.05
N PRO A 44 -16.64 -2.93 4.58
CA PRO A 44 -16.36 -3.48 3.26
C PRO A 44 -16.72 -4.97 3.21
N LYS A 45 -17.04 -5.48 2.02
CA LYS A 45 -17.32 -6.91 1.78
C LYS A 45 -16.12 -7.81 2.07
N VAL A 46 -14.91 -7.28 1.89
CA VAL A 46 -13.64 -7.98 2.13
C VAL A 46 -12.82 -7.14 3.11
N GLY A 47 -12.24 -7.80 4.11
CA GLY A 47 -11.44 -7.15 5.18
C GLY A 47 -10.05 -6.72 4.72
N LEU A 48 -9.99 -5.87 3.68
CA LEU A 48 -8.76 -5.27 3.15
C LEU A 48 -8.68 -3.79 3.50
N ILE A 49 -7.48 -3.22 3.42
CA ILE A 49 -7.19 -1.78 3.56
C ILE A 49 -6.28 -1.34 2.41
N PRO A 50 -6.43 -0.07 1.94
CA PRO A 50 -7.37 0.94 2.42
C PRO A 50 -8.83 0.69 2.02
N VAL A 51 -9.75 1.21 2.83
CA VAL A 51 -11.18 1.26 2.53
C VAL A 51 -11.54 2.69 2.18
N PHE A 52 -12.15 2.91 1.04
CA PHE A 52 -12.70 4.19 0.62
C PHE A 52 -14.22 4.20 0.80
N TYR A 53 -14.75 5.36 1.15
CA TYR A 53 -16.18 5.53 1.38
C TYR A 53 -16.73 6.52 0.37
N PHE A 54 -17.49 6.01 -0.59
CA PHE A 54 -18.08 6.81 -1.66
C PHE A 54 -19.60 6.86 -1.52
N ASN A 55 -20.21 7.93 -2.03
CA ASN A 55 -21.64 7.95 -2.21
C ASN A 55 -22.01 7.22 -3.51
N ASN A 56 -23.04 6.37 -3.47
CA ASN A 56 -23.63 5.78 -4.65
C ASN A 56 -24.62 6.78 -5.31
N GLU A 57 -25.23 6.39 -6.42
CA GLU A 57 -26.21 7.21 -7.15
C GLU A 57 -27.45 7.58 -6.31
N GLN A 58 -27.77 6.80 -5.29
CA GLN A 58 -28.86 7.05 -4.35
C GLN A 58 -28.44 7.95 -3.17
N GLY A 59 -27.16 8.35 -3.10
CA GLY A 59 -26.60 9.15 -2.00
C GLY A 59 -26.25 8.33 -0.75
N GLU A 60 -26.30 7.00 -0.82
CA GLU A 60 -25.91 6.11 0.28
C GLU A 60 -24.39 5.89 0.27
N VAL A 61 -23.78 5.85 1.45
CA VAL A 61 -22.34 5.59 1.60
C VAL A 61 -22.04 4.11 1.36
N THR A 62 -21.13 3.82 0.44
CA THR A 62 -20.58 2.48 0.17
C THR A 62 -19.12 2.38 0.58
N ALA A 63 -18.69 1.19 1.04
CA ALA A 63 -17.30 0.91 1.39
C ALA A 63 -16.65 0.11 0.26
N GLU A 64 -15.59 0.67 -0.34
CA GLU A 64 -14.88 0.07 -1.47
C GLU A 64 -13.42 -0.20 -1.10
N VAL A 65 -12.90 -1.30 -1.59
CA VAL A 65 -11.53 -1.75 -1.43
C VAL A 65 -10.93 -2.06 -2.80
N ASP A 66 -9.63 -2.30 -2.85
CA ASP A 66 -8.83 -2.50 -4.05
C ASP A 66 -8.37 -1.16 -4.68
N SER A 67 -7.06 -0.94 -4.61
CA SER A 67 -6.47 0.34 -5.00
C SER A 67 -6.55 0.61 -6.50
N THR A 68 -6.44 -0.40 -7.33
CA THR A 68 -6.40 -0.23 -8.80
C THR A 68 -7.73 0.28 -9.37
N PRO A 69 -8.89 -0.35 -9.14
CA PRO A 69 -10.17 0.21 -9.59
C PRO A 69 -10.49 1.55 -8.92
N ILE A 70 -10.09 1.75 -7.65
CA ILE A 70 -10.31 3.04 -6.98
C ILE A 70 -9.50 4.16 -7.65
N VAL A 71 -8.25 3.92 -8.06
CA VAL A 71 -7.49 4.92 -8.85
C VAL A 71 -8.25 5.30 -10.12
N ARG A 72 -8.81 4.34 -10.86
CA ARG A 72 -9.59 4.62 -12.08
C ARG A 72 -10.84 5.43 -11.78
N ARG A 73 -11.58 5.08 -10.72
CA ARG A 73 -12.74 5.85 -10.26
C ARG A 73 -12.35 7.29 -9.89
N LEU A 74 -11.24 7.47 -9.20
CA LEU A 74 -10.75 8.82 -8.87
C LEU A 74 -10.37 9.63 -10.11
N GLU A 75 -9.88 9.00 -11.19
CA GLU A 75 -9.63 9.68 -12.47
C GLU A 75 -10.92 10.26 -13.07
N ASP A 76 -12.02 9.51 -12.99
CA ASP A 76 -13.31 9.91 -13.55
C ASP A 76 -14.00 10.99 -12.67
N GLU A 77 -13.93 10.87 -11.35
CA GLU A 77 -14.64 11.76 -10.42
C GLU A 77 -13.90 13.09 -10.13
N TYR A 78 -12.56 13.09 -10.23
CA TYR A 78 -11.74 14.26 -9.88
C TYR A 78 -10.86 14.69 -11.05
N PRO A 79 -11.19 15.75 -11.79
CA PRO A 79 -10.40 16.19 -12.94
C PRO A 79 -9.03 16.77 -12.52
N GLY A 80 -8.05 16.64 -13.42
CA GLY A 80 -6.72 17.23 -13.29
C GLY A 80 -5.72 16.35 -12.55
N ARG A 81 -4.43 16.63 -12.78
CA ARG A 81 -3.27 15.91 -12.24
C ARG A 81 -3.40 14.39 -12.36
N SER A 82 -3.86 13.90 -13.52
CA SER A 82 -4.02 12.48 -13.80
C SER A 82 -2.74 11.69 -13.50
N VAL A 83 -2.91 10.49 -12.95
CA VAL A 83 -1.84 9.50 -12.75
C VAL A 83 -1.86 8.40 -13.82
N ILE A 84 -2.73 8.57 -14.83
CA ILE A 84 -2.78 7.73 -16.03
C ILE A 84 -2.20 8.52 -17.19
N PRO A 85 -1.16 8.01 -17.89
CA PRO A 85 -0.62 8.64 -19.09
C PRO A 85 -1.67 8.77 -20.20
N GLU A 86 -1.60 9.85 -20.98
CA GLU A 86 -2.53 10.09 -22.10
C GLU A 86 -2.25 9.20 -23.32
N ASP A 87 -0.97 8.91 -23.58
CA ASP A 87 -0.58 7.99 -24.67
C ASP A 87 -0.99 6.56 -24.31
N PRO A 88 -1.76 5.86 -25.16
CA PRO A 88 -2.28 4.53 -24.83
C PRO A 88 -1.19 3.46 -24.64
N ALA A 89 -0.07 3.56 -25.32
CA ALA A 89 1.04 2.61 -25.16
C ALA A 89 1.75 2.84 -23.83
N ILE A 90 1.98 4.10 -23.45
CA ILE A 90 2.55 4.46 -22.16
C ILE A 90 1.58 4.12 -21.03
N ALA A 91 0.27 4.35 -21.21
CA ALA A 91 -0.76 3.96 -20.24
C ALA A 91 -0.79 2.44 -20.00
N PHE A 92 -0.61 1.64 -21.07
CA PHE A 92 -0.52 0.18 -20.94
C PHE A 92 0.74 -0.25 -20.15
N ILE A 93 1.91 0.33 -20.45
CA ILE A 93 3.13 0.06 -19.70
C ILE A 93 2.97 0.49 -18.23
N ASN A 94 2.38 1.67 -17.98
CA ASN A 94 2.08 2.12 -16.62
C ASN A 94 1.16 1.14 -15.88
N TYR A 95 0.13 0.59 -16.54
CA TYR A 95 -0.74 -0.41 -15.95
C TYR A 95 0.01 -1.70 -15.58
N LEU A 96 0.87 -2.21 -16.48
CA LEU A 96 1.69 -3.39 -16.20
C LEU A 96 2.66 -3.18 -15.03
N LEU A 97 3.25 -1.99 -14.93
CA LEU A 97 4.16 -1.67 -13.82
C LEU A 97 3.41 -1.37 -12.52
N GLU A 98 2.18 -0.86 -12.58
CA GLU A 98 1.29 -0.77 -11.41
C GLU A 98 0.98 -2.16 -10.87
N ASP A 99 0.58 -3.09 -11.75
CA ASP A 99 0.32 -4.50 -11.41
C ASP A 99 1.58 -5.18 -10.83
N TYR A 100 2.75 -4.96 -11.43
CA TYR A 100 4.02 -5.43 -10.89
C TYR A 100 4.29 -4.90 -9.48
N GLY A 101 4.05 -3.61 -9.22
CA GLY A 101 4.21 -3.00 -7.91
C GLY A 101 3.25 -3.60 -6.88
N ASP A 102 2.00 -3.77 -7.25
CA ASP A 102 0.95 -4.25 -6.36
C ASP A 102 1.05 -5.77 -6.08
N GLU A 103 1.38 -6.60 -7.10
CA GLU A 103 1.30 -8.05 -7.00
C GLU A 103 2.67 -8.74 -6.86
N TRP A 104 3.71 -8.17 -7.45
CA TRP A 104 5.04 -8.79 -7.41
C TRP A 104 5.96 -8.19 -6.34
N LEU A 105 6.04 -6.87 -6.27
CA LEU A 105 6.89 -6.20 -5.29
C LEU A 105 6.36 -6.39 -3.85
N THR A 106 5.05 -6.58 -3.70
CA THR A 106 4.43 -6.95 -2.42
C THR A 106 4.94 -8.29 -1.88
N LYS A 107 5.36 -9.24 -2.77
CA LYS A 107 5.95 -10.51 -2.33
C LYS A 107 7.26 -10.27 -1.59
N ALA A 108 8.10 -9.38 -2.10
CA ALA A 108 9.32 -8.98 -1.41
C ALA A 108 9.02 -8.28 -0.09
N MET A 109 8.10 -7.31 -0.08
CA MET A 109 7.73 -6.59 1.13
C MET A 109 7.20 -7.52 2.23
N PHE A 110 6.29 -8.42 1.88
CA PHE A 110 5.71 -9.34 2.86
C PHE A 110 6.74 -10.40 3.32
N HIS A 111 7.57 -10.89 2.39
CA HIS A 111 8.67 -11.81 2.70
C HIS A 111 9.62 -11.18 3.73
N TYR A 112 10.24 -10.06 3.41
CA TYR A 112 11.20 -9.45 4.33
C TYR A 112 10.59 -9.17 5.70
N ARG A 113 9.40 -8.60 5.76
CA ARG A 113 8.73 -8.24 7.02
C ARG A 113 8.42 -9.40 7.94
N TRP A 114 8.13 -10.59 7.38
CA TRP A 114 7.61 -11.72 8.17
C TRP A 114 8.46 -12.98 8.10
N TYR A 115 9.60 -12.94 7.41
CA TYR A 115 10.54 -14.05 7.31
C TYR A 115 11.75 -13.87 8.24
N TYR A 116 12.26 -12.65 8.39
CA TYR A 116 13.42 -12.34 9.21
C TYR A 116 13.02 -11.89 10.62
N GLN A 117 13.75 -12.40 11.64
CA GLN A 117 13.41 -12.17 13.04
C GLN A 117 13.42 -10.67 13.43
N ASP A 118 14.41 -9.93 12.97
CA ASP A 118 14.52 -8.48 13.26
C ASP A 118 13.33 -7.69 12.71
N ASP A 119 12.86 -8.08 11.52
CA ASP A 119 11.72 -7.43 10.85
C ASP A 119 10.40 -7.83 11.50
N ILE A 120 10.25 -9.11 11.90
CA ILE A 120 9.09 -9.59 12.66
C ILE A 120 8.98 -8.83 13.98
N GLU A 121 10.10 -8.67 14.69
CA GLU A 121 10.16 -7.96 15.97
C GLU A 121 9.75 -6.50 15.82
N MET A 122 10.29 -5.82 14.82
CA MET A 122 9.96 -4.43 14.49
C MET A 122 8.50 -4.28 14.11
N ALA A 123 8.05 -5.06 13.13
CA ALA A 123 6.68 -4.97 12.60
C ALA A 123 5.65 -5.34 13.66
N GLY A 124 5.86 -6.42 14.40
CA GLY A 124 4.98 -6.86 15.47
C GLY A 124 4.87 -5.83 16.60
N SER A 125 5.96 -5.12 16.91
CA SER A 125 5.96 -4.10 17.96
C SER A 125 5.31 -2.78 17.53
N VAL A 126 5.33 -2.42 16.24
CA VAL A 126 4.87 -1.11 15.77
C VAL A 126 3.47 -1.16 15.15
N LEU A 127 3.18 -2.16 14.31
CA LEU A 127 1.96 -2.15 13.49
C LEU A 127 0.65 -2.16 14.31
N PRO A 128 0.52 -2.89 15.43
CA PRO A 128 -0.68 -2.85 16.25
C PRO A 128 -0.98 -1.46 16.81
N HIS A 129 0.04 -0.65 17.13
CA HIS A 129 -0.14 0.71 17.66
C HIS A 129 -0.76 1.69 16.68
N TYR A 130 -0.71 1.40 15.37
CA TYR A 130 -1.41 2.25 14.39
C TYR A 130 -2.94 2.21 14.53
N ALA A 131 -3.48 1.16 15.13
CA ALA A 131 -4.92 1.06 15.38
C ALA A 131 -5.32 1.75 16.69
N ASP A 132 -4.53 1.55 17.76
CA ASP A 132 -4.80 2.11 19.07
C ASP A 132 -3.49 2.19 19.89
N VAL A 133 -3.18 3.38 20.38
CA VAL A 133 -2.00 3.67 21.22
C VAL A 133 -2.36 3.77 22.71
N SER A 134 -3.64 3.62 23.08
CA SER A 134 -4.12 3.81 24.46
C SER A 134 -4.16 2.51 25.28
N GLN A 135 -3.81 1.38 24.67
CA GLN A 135 -3.83 0.07 25.34
C GLN A 135 -2.66 -0.12 26.30
N THR A 136 -2.82 -1.04 27.24
CA THR A 136 -1.76 -1.41 28.17
C THR A 136 -0.62 -2.17 27.47
N ASP A 137 0.60 -2.11 28.00
CA ASP A 137 1.76 -2.83 27.47
C ASP A 137 1.52 -4.35 27.41
N GLU A 138 0.80 -4.91 28.39
CA GLU A 138 0.44 -6.33 28.41
C GLU A 138 -0.45 -6.70 27.22
N LEU A 139 -1.50 -5.91 26.95
CA LEU A 139 -2.40 -6.14 25.84
C LEU A 139 -1.68 -5.94 24.50
N MET A 140 -0.82 -4.93 24.40
CA MET A 140 0.00 -4.70 23.21
C MET A 140 0.96 -5.86 22.94
N GLY A 141 1.54 -6.46 24.00
CA GLY A 141 2.36 -7.67 23.87
C GLY A 141 1.57 -8.87 23.33
N GLN A 142 0.34 -9.06 23.80
CA GLN A 142 -0.54 -10.12 23.27
C GLN A 142 -0.94 -9.83 21.80
N MET A 143 -1.29 -8.60 21.49
CA MET A 143 -1.62 -8.20 20.12
C MET A 143 -0.44 -8.39 19.17
N LYS A 144 0.78 -8.03 19.58
CA LYS A 144 2.02 -8.30 18.85
C LYS A 144 2.13 -9.77 18.47
N GLN A 145 2.00 -10.67 19.44
CA GLN A 145 2.14 -12.11 19.24
C GLN A 145 1.08 -12.62 18.26
N VAL A 146 -0.20 -12.35 18.53
CA VAL A 146 -1.32 -12.82 17.70
C VAL A 146 -1.22 -12.28 16.27
N PHE A 147 -0.85 -11.01 16.13
CA PHE A 147 -0.70 -10.37 14.83
C PHE A 147 0.48 -10.97 14.04
N SER A 148 1.64 -11.11 14.67
CA SER A 148 2.84 -11.68 14.03
C SER A 148 2.61 -13.13 13.63
N ASP A 149 2.07 -13.98 14.50
CA ASP A 149 1.80 -15.39 14.20
C ASP A 149 0.84 -15.53 13.01
N ARG A 150 -0.21 -14.70 12.99
CA ARG A 150 -1.13 -14.68 11.85
C ARG A 150 -0.45 -14.30 10.54
N GLN A 151 0.46 -13.35 10.55
CA GLN A 151 1.13 -12.92 9.33
C GLN A 151 2.20 -13.92 8.89
N ILE A 152 2.99 -14.45 9.82
CA ILE A 152 3.98 -15.50 9.54
C ILE A 152 3.30 -16.72 8.92
N SER A 153 2.17 -17.16 9.49
CA SER A 153 1.41 -18.29 8.96
C SER A 153 0.89 -18.08 7.53
N ARG A 154 0.95 -16.85 7.01
CA ARG A 154 0.49 -16.46 5.66
C ARG A 154 1.64 -16.24 4.65
N LEU A 155 2.89 -16.50 5.00
CA LEU A 155 4.02 -16.38 4.07
C LEU A 155 3.81 -17.20 2.79
N TYR A 156 3.09 -18.31 2.87
CA TYR A 156 2.73 -19.13 1.70
C TYR A 156 1.89 -18.38 0.65
N VAL A 157 1.09 -17.38 1.06
CA VAL A 157 0.24 -16.58 0.14
C VAL A 157 1.09 -15.83 -0.88
N VAL A 158 2.25 -15.34 -0.44
CA VAL A 158 3.22 -14.67 -1.32
C VAL A 158 4.29 -15.63 -1.87
N GLY A 159 4.14 -16.93 -1.59
CA GLY A 159 5.06 -17.97 -2.03
C GLY A 159 6.43 -17.94 -1.32
N SER A 160 6.50 -17.33 -0.13
CA SER A 160 7.74 -17.22 0.65
C SER A 160 7.99 -18.48 1.48
N ASN A 161 9.16 -19.07 1.31
CA ASN A 161 9.72 -20.20 2.08
C ASN A 161 11.24 -20.28 1.83
N ASP A 162 11.95 -21.17 2.50
CA ASP A 162 13.41 -21.30 2.40
C ASP A 162 13.92 -21.55 0.97
N THR A 163 13.13 -22.23 0.14
CA THR A 163 13.50 -22.49 -1.26
C THR A 163 13.33 -21.25 -2.13
N THR A 164 12.28 -20.47 -1.91
CA THR A 164 11.94 -19.31 -2.74
C THR A 164 12.53 -17.99 -2.25
N ALA A 165 12.96 -17.92 -0.98
CA ALA A 165 13.59 -16.74 -0.39
C ALA A 165 14.67 -16.12 -1.29
N PRO A 166 15.69 -16.87 -1.78
CA PRO A 166 16.72 -16.30 -2.64
C PRO A 166 16.16 -15.73 -3.97
N VAL A 167 15.07 -16.31 -4.50
CA VAL A 167 14.44 -15.83 -5.73
C VAL A 167 13.74 -14.49 -5.50
N ILE A 168 12.99 -14.38 -4.40
CA ILE A 168 12.27 -13.16 -4.00
C ILE A 168 13.28 -12.02 -3.76
N GLU A 169 14.32 -12.29 -2.98
CA GLU A 169 15.34 -11.30 -2.64
C GLU A 169 16.14 -10.84 -3.87
N ASN A 170 16.57 -11.77 -4.72
CA ASN A 170 17.27 -11.42 -5.95
C ASN A 170 16.36 -10.63 -6.93
N SER A 171 15.06 -10.92 -6.95
CA SER A 171 14.10 -10.15 -7.73
C SER A 171 13.99 -8.71 -7.23
N TYR A 172 13.95 -8.52 -5.90
CA TYR A 172 13.91 -7.20 -5.28
C TYR A 172 15.19 -6.40 -5.57
N LYS A 173 16.37 -7.00 -5.36
CA LYS A 173 17.67 -6.35 -5.63
C LYS A 173 17.78 -5.92 -7.10
N ARG A 174 17.44 -6.81 -8.03
CA ARG A 174 17.42 -6.51 -9.46
C ARG A 174 16.45 -5.38 -9.81
N PHE A 175 15.27 -5.34 -9.16
CA PHE A 175 14.33 -4.23 -9.32
C PHE A 175 14.95 -2.90 -8.86
N LEU A 176 15.62 -2.88 -7.70
CA LEU A 176 16.29 -1.67 -7.20
C LEU A 176 17.38 -1.20 -8.16
N ASP A 177 18.19 -2.10 -8.69
CA ASP A 177 19.23 -1.78 -9.68
C ASP A 177 18.63 -1.16 -10.93
N CYS A 178 17.58 -1.78 -11.50
CA CYS A 178 16.89 -1.25 -12.67
C CYS A 178 16.25 0.11 -12.40
N LEU A 179 15.59 0.28 -11.26
CA LEU A 179 14.97 1.54 -10.86
C LEU A 179 16.01 2.64 -10.66
N ASN A 180 17.12 2.32 -10.01
CA ASN A 180 18.23 3.26 -9.80
C ASN A 180 18.82 3.76 -11.12
N GLU A 181 19.05 2.87 -12.09
CA GLU A 181 19.54 3.26 -13.41
C GLU A 181 18.53 4.11 -14.18
N HIS A 182 17.24 3.74 -14.11
CA HIS A 182 16.15 4.50 -14.73
C HIS A 182 16.05 5.93 -14.17
N LEU A 183 16.09 6.08 -12.84
CA LEU A 183 15.95 7.36 -12.17
C LEU A 183 17.14 8.33 -12.37
N LYS A 184 18.26 7.85 -12.92
CA LYS A 184 19.35 8.75 -13.37
C LYS A 184 18.96 9.56 -14.61
N GLN A 185 18.00 9.09 -15.39
CA GLN A 185 17.57 9.69 -16.64
C GLN A 185 16.19 10.33 -16.56
N TYR A 186 15.28 9.73 -15.80
CA TYR A 186 13.88 10.13 -15.70
C TYR A 186 13.45 10.26 -14.24
N PRO A 187 12.75 11.33 -13.85
CA PRO A 187 12.33 11.53 -12.45
C PRO A 187 11.21 10.55 -12.01
N PHE A 188 10.51 9.91 -12.94
CA PHE A 188 9.43 8.96 -12.69
C PHE A 188 9.45 7.82 -13.71
N LEU A 189 8.74 6.72 -13.43
CA LEU A 189 8.73 5.53 -14.31
C LEU A 189 8.27 5.83 -15.74
N MET A 190 7.28 6.73 -15.91
CA MET A 190 6.75 7.13 -17.22
C MET A 190 7.33 8.46 -17.72
N GLY A 191 8.46 8.92 -17.20
CA GLY A 191 9.14 10.14 -17.66
C GLY A 191 9.00 11.32 -16.67
N ASN A 192 8.37 12.43 -17.08
CA ASN A 192 8.39 13.68 -16.34
C ASN A 192 7.25 13.86 -15.31
N ARG A 193 6.33 12.92 -15.24
CA ARG A 193 5.18 12.96 -14.31
C ARG A 193 4.97 11.59 -13.69
N PRO A 194 4.60 11.52 -12.39
CA PRO A 194 4.31 10.25 -11.77
C PRO A 194 3.03 9.63 -12.35
N GLY A 195 3.10 8.35 -12.66
CA GLY A 195 1.96 7.51 -13.00
C GLY A 195 1.48 6.67 -11.81
N SER A 196 0.38 5.94 -11.97
CA SER A 196 -0.13 5.03 -10.94
C SER A 196 0.90 3.94 -10.55
N ALA A 197 1.77 3.55 -11.49
CA ALA A 197 2.89 2.65 -11.26
C ALA A 197 3.91 3.20 -10.24
N ASP A 198 4.22 4.50 -10.32
CA ASP A 198 5.12 5.13 -9.34
C ASP A 198 4.53 5.05 -7.93
N PHE A 199 3.23 5.24 -7.78
CA PHE A 199 2.57 5.16 -6.48
C PHE A 199 2.44 3.73 -5.96
N ALA A 200 2.28 2.74 -6.84
CA ALA A 200 2.31 1.32 -6.47
C ALA A 200 3.70 0.93 -5.94
N CYS A 201 4.76 1.27 -6.67
CA CYS A 201 6.14 1.05 -6.22
C CYS A 201 6.46 1.84 -4.95
N PHE A 202 6.06 3.12 -4.85
CA PHE A 202 6.23 3.94 -3.65
C PHE A 202 5.60 3.32 -2.42
N GLY A 203 4.38 2.79 -2.55
CA GLY A 203 3.70 2.10 -1.45
C GLY A 203 4.55 0.98 -0.86
N GLN A 204 5.08 0.10 -1.69
CA GLN A 204 5.92 -1.02 -1.28
C GLN A 204 7.30 -0.57 -0.78
N LEU A 205 7.96 0.33 -1.52
CA LEU A 205 9.31 0.80 -1.18
C LEU A 205 9.35 1.56 0.15
N THR A 206 8.30 2.32 0.52
CA THR A 206 8.23 2.97 1.83
C THR A 206 8.22 2.00 3.00
N GLN A 207 7.80 0.76 2.77
CA GLN A 207 7.92 -0.31 3.76
C GLN A 207 9.31 -0.91 3.73
N LEU A 208 9.76 -1.36 2.56
CA LEU A 208 11.04 -2.05 2.36
C LEU A 208 12.26 -1.20 2.71
N THR A 209 12.26 0.10 2.41
CA THR A 209 13.47 0.94 2.59
C THR A 209 13.42 1.86 3.81
N GLN A 210 12.27 2.00 4.46
CA GLN A 210 12.11 2.96 5.57
C GLN A 210 11.54 2.33 6.85
N PHE A 211 10.92 1.17 6.76
CA PHE A 211 10.26 0.54 7.91
C PHE A 211 10.91 -0.81 8.27
N ASP A 212 11.06 -1.71 7.32
CA ASP A 212 11.58 -3.07 7.56
C ASP A 212 13.13 -3.04 7.59
N PRO A 213 13.80 -3.43 8.70
CA PRO A 213 15.24 -3.21 8.87
C PRO A 213 16.14 -4.04 7.96
N THR A 214 15.76 -5.26 7.59
CA THR A 214 16.60 -6.13 6.75
C THR A 214 16.69 -5.64 5.30
N PRO A 215 15.59 -5.33 4.60
CA PRO A 215 15.68 -4.87 3.22
C PRO A 215 16.16 -3.41 3.08
N ALA A 216 16.25 -2.66 4.18
CA ALA A 216 16.79 -1.29 4.20
C ALA A 216 18.32 -1.24 4.27
N LYS A 217 18.99 -2.36 4.57
CA LYS A 217 20.48 -2.50 4.62
C LYS A 217 21.03 -2.76 3.23
#